data_cdfa560a970852f1c50686e7a8cf09a2
#
_entry.id   cdfa560a970852f1c50686e7a8cf09a2
#
_cell.length_a   1.000
_cell.length_b   1.000
_cell.length_c   1.000
_cell.angle_alpha   90.00
_cell.angle_beta   90.00
_cell.angle_gamma   90.00
#
_symmetry.space_group_name_H-M   'P 1'
#
loop_
_entity.id
_entity.type
_entity.pdbx_description
1 polymer ?
#
loop_
_entity_poly.entity_id
_entity_poly.type
_entity_poly.pdbx_seq_one_letter_code
_entity_poly.pdbx_strand_id
1 'polypeptide(L)'
;MIFMKYRFTTIAYLLVAVTAALGQSTPDGISKRNLANADLALMDNHDPKVEKANFKLLPGYEVNLFAQEPMLANPIHMTWDARGRLWVACSWAYPQLKPGEVADDKIIILEDTDGDGKADKSTVFADGLYMPTGIELANGGCYVAQTPDVFFLKDTDGDDVADVKELPMTGFGIEDSHHSISAWRRGPGGWIYFQEGIFLHSQVETLYGVVRNYNGGVYQYNPRTRDLRIFARIGVGNPWGHVFDRWGQSFFIDN
;
A
#
# COMPACT_ATOMS: atom_id res chain seq x y z
N MET A 1 -7.91 -7.36 7.43
CA MET A 1 -6.64 -7.74 6.76
C MET A 1 -6.32 -9.18 7.13
N ILE A 2 -6.15 -10.05 6.15
CA ILE A 2 -6.03 -11.50 6.34
C ILE A 2 -4.66 -11.95 5.84
N PHE A 3 -3.95 -12.73 6.65
CA PHE A 3 -2.65 -13.32 6.31
C PHE A 3 -2.76 -14.82 6.17
N MET A 4 -2.00 -15.37 5.24
CA MET A 4 -1.88 -16.82 5.04
C MET A 4 -0.53 -17.30 5.60
N LYS A 5 -0.55 -18.29 6.50
CA LYS A 5 0.62 -18.85 7.17
C LYS A 5 0.87 -20.29 6.72
N TYR A 6 2.09 -20.62 6.36
CA TYR A 6 2.52 -21.97 5.99
C TYR A 6 3.19 -22.69 7.17
N ARG A 7 2.83 -23.94 7.41
CA ARG A 7 3.22 -24.71 8.63
C ARG A 7 4.57 -25.44 8.55
N PHE A 8 5.42 -25.19 7.58
CA PHE A 8 6.77 -25.75 7.54
C PHE A 8 7.82 -24.67 7.73
N THR A 9 8.69 -24.83 8.66
CA THR A 9 9.91 -24.12 9.13
C THR A 9 10.41 -22.87 8.35
N THR A 10 9.77 -22.47 7.29
CA THR A 10 10.02 -21.21 6.57
C THR A 10 8.70 -20.45 6.56
N ILE A 11 8.61 -19.39 7.34
CA ILE A 11 7.42 -18.53 7.42
C ILE A 11 7.36 -17.72 6.13
N ALA A 12 6.55 -18.14 5.17
CA ALA A 12 6.18 -17.34 4.01
C ALA A 12 4.83 -16.69 4.32
N TYR A 13 4.79 -15.39 4.46
CA TYR A 13 3.54 -14.64 4.56
C TYR A 13 3.11 -14.24 3.15
N LEU A 14 1.99 -14.76 2.68
CA LEU A 14 1.32 -14.26 1.49
C LEU A 14 0.21 -13.31 1.94
N LEU A 15 0.33 -12.07 1.53
CA LEU A 15 -0.64 -11.03 1.85
C LEU A 15 -1.77 -11.08 0.81
N VAL A 16 -2.98 -11.30 1.22
CA VAL A 16 -4.17 -11.07 0.40
C VAL A 16 -4.90 -9.88 1.00
N ALA A 17 -4.70 -8.70 0.43
CA ALA A 17 -5.56 -7.56 0.73
C ALA A 17 -6.84 -7.72 -0.08
N VAL A 18 -7.95 -8.01 0.58
CA VAL A 18 -9.26 -7.90 -0.04
C VAL A 18 -9.72 -6.46 0.19
N THR A 19 -9.52 -5.61 -0.80
CA THR A 19 -10.16 -4.31 -0.82
C THR A 19 -11.65 -4.55 -1.09
N ALA A 20 -12.50 -4.32 -0.12
CA ALA A 20 -13.93 -4.17 -0.36
C ALA A 20 -14.13 -2.89 -1.18
N ALA A 21 -14.16 -3.03 -2.50
CA ALA A 21 -14.50 -1.94 -3.40
C ALA A 21 -15.98 -1.61 -3.19
N LEU A 22 -16.27 -0.64 -2.33
CA LEU A 22 -17.56 -0.01 -2.27
C LEU A 22 -17.75 0.79 -3.55
N GLY A 23 -18.54 0.27 -4.49
CA GLY A 23 -19.14 1.04 -5.56
C GLY A 23 -18.54 0.91 -6.96
N GLN A 24 -17.69 -0.07 -7.24
CA GLN A 24 -17.41 -0.39 -8.64
C GLN A 24 -18.51 -1.29 -9.22
N SER A 25 -19.07 -0.84 -10.34
CA SER A 25 -19.92 -1.69 -11.17
C SER A 25 -19.18 -3.00 -11.46
N THR A 26 -19.81 -4.11 -11.10
CA THR A 26 -19.34 -5.44 -11.52
C THR A 26 -19.01 -5.41 -13.01
N PRO A 27 -17.89 -5.99 -13.45
CA PRO A 27 -17.60 -6.12 -14.88
C PRO A 27 -18.83 -6.67 -15.59
N ASP A 28 -19.27 -6.00 -16.65
CA ASP A 28 -20.39 -6.43 -17.46
C ASP A 28 -20.16 -7.87 -17.94
N GLY A 29 -20.86 -8.80 -17.36
CA GLY A 29 -20.74 -10.21 -17.71
C GLY A 29 -21.10 -11.19 -16.58
N ILE A 30 -20.93 -10.78 -15.32
CA ILE A 30 -21.45 -11.59 -14.20
C ILE A 30 -22.77 -10.96 -13.77
N SER A 31 -23.84 -11.34 -14.46
CA SER A 31 -25.16 -10.93 -14.07
C SER A 31 -25.45 -11.46 -12.65
N LYS A 32 -25.83 -10.56 -11.72
CA LYS A 32 -26.35 -10.91 -10.39
C LYS A 32 -27.44 -11.97 -10.42
N ARG A 33 -28.06 -12.21 -11.61
CA ARG A 33 -29.12 -13.21 -11.84
C ARG A 33 -28.64 -14.66 -11.73
N ASN A 34 -27.32 -14.90 -11.83
CA ASN A 34 -26.75 -16.25 -11.81
C ASN A 34 -26.11 -16.63 -10.47
N LEU A 35 -26.11 -15.72 -9.50
CA LEU A 35 -25.66 -16.03 -8.14
C LEU A 35 -26.87 -16.49 -7.33
N ALA A 36 -26.72 -17.60 -6.58
CA ALA A 36 -27.74 -18.01 -5.63
C ALA A 36 -27.92 -16.92 -4.56
N ASN A 37 -29.15 -16.74 -4.03
CA ASN A 37 -29.43 -15.73 -3.01
C ASN A 37 -28.50 -15.83 -1.78
N ALA A 38 -28.06 -17.04 -1.45
CA ALA A 38 -27.08 -17.28 -0.37
C ALA A 38 -25.71 -16.65 -0.68
N ASP A 39 -25.25 -16.72 -1.95
CA ASP A 39 -23.95 -16.16 -2.36
C ASP A 39 -24.01 -14.63 -2.34
N LEU A 40 -25.14 -14.03 -2.71
CA LEU A 40 -25.34 -12.58 -2.63
C LEU A 40 -25.34 -12.09 -1.18
N ALA A 41 -25.98 -12.81 -0.27
CA ALA A 41 -25.98 -12.48 1.16
C ALA A 41 -24.57 -12.58 1.77
N LEU A 42 -23.74 -13.50 1.26
CA LEU A 42 -22.33 -13.63 1.68
C LEU A 42 -21.49 -12.47 1.14
N MET A 43 -21.73 -12.01 -0.08
CA MET A 43 -21.01 -10.89 -0.68
C MET A 43 -21.29 -9.55 0.02
N ASP A 44 -22.47 -9.40 0.61
CA ASP A 44 -22.85 -8.18 1.35
C ASP A 44 -22.52 -8.28 2.86
N ASN A 45 -21.94 -9.40 3.31
CA ASN A 45 -21.60 -9.60 4.70
C ASN A 45 -20.10 -9.32 4.93
N HIS A 46 -19.81 -8.22 5.62
CA HIS A 46 -18.46 -7.77 5.95
C HIS A 46 -17.94 -8.31 7.29
N ASP A 47 -18.61 -9.31 7.90
CA ASP A 47 -18.11 -9.98 9.10
C ASP A 47 -16.82 -10.76 8.74
N PRO A 48 -15.67 -10.44 9.34
CA PRO A 48 -14.40 -11.11 9.06
C PRO A 48 -14.42 -12.63 9.28
N LYS A 49 -15.32 -13.13 10.15
CA LYS A 49 -15.49 -14.56 10.38
C LYS A 49 -16.12 -15.25 9.17
N VAL A 50 -17.10 -14.60 8.56
CA VAL A 50 -17.77 -15.09 7.34
C VAL A 50 -16.80 -15.06 6.18
N GLU A 51 -16.08 -13.97 6.01
CA GLU A 51 -15.06 -13.83 4.98
C GLU A 51 -13.97 -14.90 5.14
N LYS A 52 -13.42 -15.07 6.35
CA LYS A 52 -12.43 -16.12 6.66
C LYS A 52 -12.92 -17.53 6.30
N ALA A 53 -14.19 -17.84 6.58
CA ALA A 53 -14.77 -19.16 6.30
C ALA A 53 -14.91 -19.46 4.79
N ASN A 54 -14.94 -18.43 3.95
CA ASN A 54 -15.06 -18.58 2.49
C ASN A 54 -13.74 -18.78 1.76
N PHE A 55 -12.58 -18.62 2.43
CA PHE A 55 -11.29 -18.86 1.79
C PHE A 55 -11.12 -20.35 1.46
N LYS A 56 -10.81 -20.63 0.20
CA LYS A 56 -10.42 -21.98 -0.27
C LYS A 56 -8.91 -22.04 -0.32
N LEU A 57 -8.33 -22.82 0.58
CA LEU A 57 -6.89 -22.91 0.76
C LEU A 57 -6.33 -24.22 0.21
N LEU A 58 -5.11 -24.17 -0.24
CA LEU A 58 -4.35 -25.39 -0.54
C LEU A 58 -4.03 -26.16 0.76
N PRO A 59 -3.88 -27.49 0.70
CA PRO A 59 -3.46 -28.28 1.87
C PRO A 59 -2.18 -27.75 2.50
N GLY A 60 -2.16 -27.61 3.82
CA GLY A 60 -1.03 -27.12 4.59
C GLY A 60 -0.98 -25.60 4.78
N TYR A 61 -1.95 -24.87 4.23
CA TYR A 61 -2.11 -23.42 4.47
C TYR A 61 -3.26 -23.16 5.44
N GLU A 62 -3.12 -22.11 6.21
CA GLU A 62 -4.20 -21.56 7.03
C GLU A 62 -4.29 -20.04 6.85
N VAL A 63 -5.48 -19.47 7.02
CA VAL A 63 -5.73 -18.03 7.01
C VAL A 63 -5.93 -17.57 8.44
N ASN A 64 -5.21 -16.51 8.84
CA ASN A 64 -5.41 -15.82 10.10
C ASN A 64 -5.81 -14.35 9.85
N LEU A 65 -6.75 -13.84 10.65
CA LEU A 65 -7.12 -12.44 10.68
C LEU A 65 -6.10 -11.70 11.57
N PHE A 66 -5.25 -10.89 10.96
CA PHE A 66 -4.23 -10.14 11.70
C PHE A 66 -4.79 -8.88 12.33
N ALA A 67 -5.56 -8.08 11.59
CA ALA A 67 -6.20 -6.87 12.09
C ALA A 67 -7.47 -6.55 11.32
N GLN A 68 -8.40 -5.86 11.99
CA GLN A 68 -9.66 -5.39 11.45
C GLN A 68 -10.02 -4.03 12.06
N GLU A 69 -11.03 -3.38 11.53
CA GLU A 69 -11.59 -2.19 12.17
C GLU A 69 -12.00 -2.48 13.62
N PRO A 70 -11.80 -1.54 14.55
CA PRO A 70 -11.36 -0.16 14.36
C PRO A 70 -9.84 0.06 14.44
N MET A 71 -9.00 -0.98 14.49
CA MET A 71 -7.54 -0.84 14.61
C MET A 71 -6.91 -0.20 13.38
N LEU A 72 -7.54 -0.34 12.24
CA LEU A 72 -7.18 0.27 10.97
C LEU A 72 -8.46 0.58 10.19
N ALA A 73 -8.34 1.33 9.09
CA ALA A 73 -9.47 1.62 8.22
C ALA A 73 -9.00 1.82 6.79
N ASN A 74 -9.74 1.27 5.82
CA ASN A 74 -9.50 1.40 4.39
C ASN A 74 -7.99 1.33 4.02
N PRO A 75 -7.31 0.19 4.24
CA PRO A 75 -5.88 0.05 4.01
C PRO A 75 -5.57 0.09 2.51
N ILE A 76 -4.69 1.00 2.10
CA ILE A 76 -4.28 1.19 0.70
C ILE A 76 -2.93 0.51 0.44
N HIS A 77 -1.97 0.67 1.35
CA HIS A 77 -0.64 0.08 1.20
C HIS A 77 -0.10 -0.35 2.56
N MET A 78 0.84 -1.31 2.55
CA MET A 78 1.44 -1.79 3.78
C MET A 78 2.86 -2.29 3.58
N THR A 79 3.65 -2.21 4.64
CA THR A 79 5.01 -2.74 4.70
C THR A 79 5.36 -3.20 6.12
N TRP A 80 6.41 -4.01 6.26
CA TRP A 80 6.89 -4.49 7.55
C TRP A 80 8.18 -3.79 7.95
N ASP A 81 8.31 -3.49 9.23
CA ASP A 81 9.59 -3.05 9.77
C ASP A 81 10.46 -4.22 10.25
N ALA A 82 11.69 -3.91 10.64
CA ALA A 82 12.65 -4.91 11.12
C ALA A 82 12.28 -5.52 12.49
N ARG A 83 11.34 -4.93 13.22
CA ARG A 83 10.79 -5.46 14.48
C ARG A 83 9.60 -6.37 14.26
N GLY A 84 9.17 -6.57 13.00
CA GLY A 84 8.01 -7.38 12.66
C GLY A 84 6.67 -6.66 12.84
N ARG A 85 6.67 -5.34 12.95
CA ARG A 85 5.45 -4.54 13.04
C ARG A 85 4.95 -4.19 11.65
N LEU A 86 3.65 -4.17 11.48
CA LEU A 86 3.02 -3.84 10.22
C LEU A 86 2.67 -2.35 10.16
N TRP A 87 3.21 -1.68 9.16
CA TRP A 87 2.90 -0.30 8.84
C TRP A 87 1.86 -0.24 7.74
N VAL A 88 0.80 0.54 7.95
CA VAL A 88 -0.36 0.60 7.04
C VAL A 88 -0.68 2.04 6.70
N ALA A 89 -0.75 2.35 5.41
CA ALA A 89 -1.36 3.57 4.91
C ALA A 89 -2.88 3.37 4.85
N CYS A 90 -3.60 4.14 5.64
CA CYS A 90 -5.05 4.14 5.73
C CYS A 90 -5.60 5.41 5.07
N SER A 91 -6.54 5.27 4.12
CA SER A 91 -7.11 6.41 3.43
C SER A 91 -8.62 6.34 3.30
N TRP A 92 -9.30 7.18 4.06
CA TRP A 92 -10.72 7.45 3.89
C TRP A 92 -11.00 8.37 2.69
N ALA A 93 -10.02 9.21 2.34
CA ALA A 93 -10.11 10.16 1.25
C ALA A 93 -10.08 9.50 -0.13
N TYR A 94 -9.57 8.27 -0.23
CA TYR A 94 -9.48 7.56 -1.51
C TYR A 94 -10.87 7.10 -2.01
N PRO A 95 -11.23 7.30 -3.28
CA PRO A 95 -10.39 7.87 -4.37
C PRO A 95 -10.43 9.39 -4.46
N GLN A 96 -11.29 10.07 -3.73
CA GLN A 96 -11.39 11.54 -3.69
C GLN A 96 -12.28 12.00 -2.54
N LEU A 97 -11.97 13.17 -1.99
CA LEU A 97 -12.84 13.85 -1.03
C LEU A 97 -14.04 14.48 -1.73
N LYS A 98 -15.16 14.53 -1.03
CA LYS A 98 -16.31 15.34 -1.44
C LYS A 98 -16.08 16.80 -1.04
N PRO A 99 -16.70 17.76 -1.76
CA PRO A 99 -16.61 19.16 -1.38
C PRO A 99 -17.02 19.41 0.06
N GLY A 100 -16.13 20.06 0.81
CA GLY A 100 -16.34 20.38 2.23
C GLY A 100 -15.85 19.33 3.22
N GLU A 101 -15.40 18.16 2.78
CA GLU A 101 -14.73 17.18 3.63
C GLU A 101 -13.27 17.58 3.86
N VAL A 102 -12.75 17.23 5.03
CA VAL A 102 -11.34 17.43 5.41
C VAL A 102 -10.65 16.07 5.45
N ALA A 103 -9.49 15.97 4.83
CA ALA A 103 -8.70 14.76 4.88
C ALA A 103 -8.12 14.56 6.29
N ASP A 104 -8.18 13.33 6.79
CA ASP A 104 -7.55 12.89 8.03
C ASP A 104 -7.07 11.45 7.88
N ASP A 105 -6.42 11.17 6.76
CA ASP A 105 -5.83 9.87 6.48
C ASP A 105 -4.58 9.66 7.33
N LYS A 106 -4.22 8.40 7.55
CA LYS A 106 -3.26 8.04 8.60
C LYS A 106 -2.24 7.01 8.13
N ILE A 107 -1.07 7.05 8.74
CA ILE A 107 -0.15 5.92 8.78
C ILE A 107 -0.25 5.29 10.17
N ILE A 108 -0.52 4.00 10.20
CA ILE A 108 -0.74 3.24 11.44
C ILE A 108 0.31 2.15 11.57
N ILE A 109 0.83 1.94 12.79
CA ILE A 109 1.69 0.83 13.15
C ILE A 109 0.86 -0.17 13.94
N LEU A 110 0.82 -1.42 13.46
CA LEU A 110 0.15 -2.54 14.12
C LEU A 110 1.19 -3.51 14.68
N GLU A 111 1.02 -3.90 15.92
CA GLU A 111 1.91 -4.83 16.62
C GLU A 111 1.13 -6.04 17.12
N ASP A 112 1.72 -7.22 16.98
CA ASP A 112 1.36 -8.47 17.63
C ASP A 112 2.36 -8.65 18.79
N THR A 113 1.96 -8.27 20.00
CA THR A 113 2.89 -8.20 21.14
C THR A 113 3.02 -9.53 21.88
N ASP A 114 2.07 -10.45 21.72
CA ASP A 114 2.07 -11.76 22.35
C ASP A 114 2.42 -12.93 21.40
N GLY A 115 2.53 -12.65 20.10
CA GLY A 115 2.96 -13.62 19.08
C GLY A 115 1.88 -14.61 18.64
N ASP A 116 0.60 -14.27 18.84
CA ASP A 116 -0.53 -15.14 18.46
C ASP A 116 -0.91 -15.01 16.97
N GLY A 117 -0.28 -14.10 16.25
CA GLY A 117 -0.52 -13.82 14.84
C GLY A 117 -1.64 -12.81 14.61
N LYS A 118 -2.03 -12.05 15.63
CA LYS A 118 -2.98 -10.95 15.54
C LYS A 118 -2.37 -9.69 16.14
N ALA A 119 -2.72 -8.55 15.59
CA ALA A 119 -2.36 -7.29 16.18
C ALA A 119 -3.22 -7.02 17.42
N ASP A 120 -2.57 -6.68 18.52
CA ASP A 120 -3.20 -6.28 19.78
C ASP A 120 -2.92 -4.82 20.14
N LYS A 121 -1.98 -4.17 19.43
CA LYS A 121 -1.67 -2.75 19.60
C LYS A 121 -1.70 -2.03 18.26
N SER A 122 -2.29 -0.82 18.26
CA SER A 122 -2.34 0.09 17.11
C SER A 122 -1.85 1.47 17.56
N THR A 123 -0.85 2.01 16.86
CA THR A 123 -0.31 3.35 17.09
C THR A 123 -0.49 4.19 15.82
N VAL A 124 -1.01 5.41 15.97
CA VAL A 124 -1.07 6.38 14.87
C VAL A 124 0.31 7.03 14.74
N PHE A 125 1.07 6.66 13.72
CA PHE A 125 2.38 7.24 13.43
C PHE A 125 2.29 8.64 12.84
N ALA A 126 1.33 8.87 11.96
CA ALA A 126 1.04 10.19 11.39
C ALA A 126 -0.44 10.28 11.01
N ASP A 127 -1.00 11.47 11.13
CA ASP A 127 -2.38 11.79 10.74
C ASP A 127 -2.45 13.08 9.90
N GLY A 128 -3.66 13.55 9.61
CA GLY A 128 -3.86 14.74 8.79
C GLY A 128 -3.32 14.61 7.36
N LEU A 129 -3.18 13.39 6.87
CA LEU A 129 -2.72 13.11 5.51
C LEU A 129 -3.90 13.13 4.53
N TYR A 130 -3.56 13.25 3.24
CA TYR A 130 -4.52 13.17 2.15
C TYR A 130 -4.13 12.08 1.17
N MET A 131 -4.91 11.02 1.14
CA MET A 131 -4.78 9.93 0.16
C MET A 131 -3.34 9.38 0.01
N PRO A 132 -2.75 8.84 1.10
CA PRO A 132 -1.44 8.20 1.04
C PRO A 132 -1.54 6.90 0.25
N THR A 133 -1.02 6.89 -0.99
CA THR A 133 -1.11 5.75 -1.93
C THR A 133 0.04 4.77 -1.84
N GLY A 134 1.07 5.07 -1.06
CA GLY A 134 2.20 4.18 -0.85
C GLY A 134 3.09 4.61 0.29
N ILE A 135 3.71 3.63 0.93
CA ILE A 135 4.69 3.84 2.01
C ILE A 135 5.89 2.92 1.85
N GLU A 136 7.07 3.38 2.26
CA GLU A 136 8.26 2.51 2.36
C GLU A 136 9.19 3.01 3.45
N LEU A 137 9.71 2.10 4.25
CA LEU A 137 10.59 2.39 5.37
C LEU A 137 12.05 2.46 4.93
N ALA A 138 12.70 3.58 5.21
CA ALA A 138 14.13 3.74 5.00
C ALA A 138 14.69 4.88 5.86
N ASN A 139 15.99 4.91 6.08
CA ASN A 139 16.72 5.98 6.80
C ASN A 139 16.17 6.29 8.21
N GLY A 140 15.53 5.31 8.85
CA GLY A 140 14.95 5.48 10.18
C GLY A 140 13.63 6.26 10.19
N GLY A 141 12.93 6.30 9.07
CA GLY A 141 11.62 6.93 8.93
C GLY A 141 10.80 6.26 7.83
N CYS A 142 9.71 6.89 7.46
CA CYS A 142 8.73 6.41 6.49
C CYS A 142 8.60 7.41 5.34
N TYR A 143 8.84 6.97 4.11
CA TYR A 143 8.45 7.70 2.90
C TYR A 143 6.97 7.47 2.64
N VAL A 144 6.22 8.53 2.41
CA VAL A 144 4.77 8.52 2.20
C VAL A 144 4.44 9.20 0.89
N ALA A 145 3.84 8.47 -0.02
CA ALA A 145 3.33 8.99 -1.27
C ALA A 145 1.98 9.69 -1.04
N GLN A 146 1.94 10.98 -1.26
CA GLN A 146 0.74 11.81 -1.23
C GLN A 146 0.81 12.78 -2.40
N THR A 147 0.47 12.31 -3.60
CA THR A 147 0.63 13.09 -4.83
C THR A 147 0.02 14.49 -4.73
N PRO A 148 0.72 15.52 -5.26
CA PRO A 148 1.95 15.48 -6.06
C PRO A 148 3.26 15.27 -5.26
N ASP A 149 3.17 15.08 -3.97
CA ASP A 149 4.28 15.09 -3.03
C ASP A 149 4.65 13.68 -2.56
N VAL A 150 5.90 13.53 -2.15
CA VAL A 150 6.36 12.44 -1.30
C VAL A 150 6.94 13.05 -0.04
N PHE A 151 6.37 12.72 1.10
CA PHE A 151 6.91 13.12 2.39
C PHE A 151 7.87 12.08 2.96
N PHE A 152 8.83 12.54 3.73
CA PHE A 152 9.60 11.71 4.64
C PHE A 152 9.22 12.08 6.06
N LEU A 153 8.64 11.13 6.77
CA LEU A 153 8.18 11.27 8.14
C LEU A 153 9.10 10.47 9.07
N LYS A 154 9.46 11.06 10.19
CA LYS A 154 10.36 10.40 11.14
C LYS A 154 9.94 10.69 12.57
N ASP A 155 10.06 9.70 13.41
CA ASP A 155 10.04 9.75 14.86
C ASP A 155 11.50 9.92 15.34
N THR A 156 11.81 10.95 16.12
CA THR A 156 13.17 11.22 16.64
C THR A 156 13.30 11.01 18.14
N ASP A 157 12.21 10.91 18.89
CA ASP A 157 12.21 10.69 20.33
C ASP A 157 11.81 9.26 20.75
N GLY A 158 11.30 8.45 19.82
CA GLY A 158 11.04 7.02 19.99
C GLY A 158 9.66 6.68 20.57
N ASP A 159 8.69 7.58 20.42
CA ASP A 159 7.32 7.37 20.87
C ASP A 159 6.40 6.73 19.81
N ASP A 160 6.96 6.38 18.65
CA ASP A 160 6.27 5.86 17.46
C ASP A 160 5.30 6.87 16.81
N VAL A 161 5.47 8.18 17.03
CA VAL A 161 4.76 9.28 16.37
C VAL A 161 5.74 10.13 15.58
N ALA A 162 5.36 10.53 14.37
CA ALA A 162 6.23 11.37 13.54
C ALA A 162 6.29 12.80 14.06
N ASP A 163 7.48 13.26 14.41
CA ASP A 163 7.77 14.64 14.83
C ASP A 163 8.55 15.44 13.77
N VAL A 164 9.05 14.78 12.74
CA VAL A 164 9.72 15.39 11.59
C VAL A 164 8.96 15.09 10.31
N LYS A 165 8.74 16.14 9.50
CA LYS A 165 8.15 16.04 8.15
C LYS A 165 9.03 16.80 7.15
N GLU A 166 9.62 16.08 6.22
CA GLU A 166 10.39 16.64 5.10
C GLU A 166 9.65 16.39 3.78
N LEU A 167 9.97 17.21 2.76
CA LEU A 167 9.47 17.08 1.39
C LEU A 167 10.63 16.75 0.44
N PRO A 168 11.06 15.49 0.34
CA PRO A 168 12.17 15.10 -0.53
C PRO A 168 11.84 15.13 -2.03
N MET A 169 10.59 14.99 -2.42
CA MET A 169 10.17 14.96 -3.82
C MET A 169 8.79 15.60 -3.97
N THR A 170 8.60 16.36 -5.07
CA THR A 170 7.32 16.93 -5.48
C THR A 170 7.24 17.03 -7.00
N GLY A 171 6.02 17.05 -7.56
CA GLY A 171 5.78 17.18 -9.00
C GLY A 171 5.33 15.89 -9.69
N PHE A 172 4.83 14.92 -8.93
CA PHE A 172 4.14 13.76 -9.50
C PHE A 172 2.76 14.14 -10.02
N GLY A 173 2.30 13.43 -11.08
CA GLY A 173 1.01 13.66 -11.70
C GLY A 173 -0.18 13.44 -10.75
N ILE A 174 -1.25 14.22 -10.95
CA ILE A 174 -2.47 14.19 -10.13
C ILE A 174 -3.73 14.02 -10.98
N GLU A 175 -3.58 13.71 -12.26
CA GLU A 175 -4.70 13.64 -13.21
C GLU A 175 -5.67 12.50 -12.91
N ASP A 176 -5.17 11.43 -12.29
CA ASP A 176 -5.98 10.28 -11.90
C ASP A 176 -5.48 9.68 -10.59
N SER A 177 -6.31 9.70 -9.55
CA SER A 177 -5.95 9.18 -8.23
C SER A 177 -5.70 7.67 -8.19
N HIS A 178 -6.36 6.91 -9.07
CA HIS A 178 -6.17 5.45 -9.16
C HIS A 178 -4.80 5.06 -9.75
N HIS A 179 -4.20 5.97 -10.50
CA HIS A 179 -2.91 5.77 -11.17
C HIS A 179 -1.75 6.47 -10.46
N SER A 180 -2.02 7.09 -9.32
CA SER A 180 -1.01 7.76 -8.47
C SER A 180 0.14 6.84 -8.12
N ILE A 181 1.30 7.44 -7.77
CA ILE A 181 2.49 6.67 -7.39
C ILE A 181 2.19 5.67 -6.27
N SER A 182 2.39 4.40 -6.56
CA SER A 182 2.00 3.26 -5.73
C SER A 182 3.01 2.11 -5.84
N ALA A 183 2.65 0.92 -5.33
CA ALA A 183 3.48 -0.28 -5.43
C ALA A 183 4.91 -0.08 -4.89
N TRP A 184 5.02 0.66 -3.79
CA TRP A 184 6.29 0.99 -3.16
C TRP A 184 6.99 -0.25 -2.65
N ARG A 185 8.31 -0.38 -2.96
CA ARG A 185 9.09 -1.53 -2.56
C ARG A 185 10.57 -1.19 -2.42
N ARG A 186 11.16 -1.62 -1.33
CA ARG A 186 12.60 -1.61 -1.19
C ARG A 186 13.21 -2.72 -2.04
N GLY A 187 14.16 -2.35 -2.89
CA GLY A 187 14.83 -3.28 -3.79
C GLY A 187 16.32 -3.43 -3.52
N PRO A 188 17.04 -4.10 -4.41
CA PRO A 188 18.47 -4.32 -4.29
C PRO A 188 19.27 -3.03 -4.13
N GLY A 189 20.34 -3.07 -3.34
CA GLY A 189 21.23 -1.92 -3.13
C GLY A 189 20.64 -0.80 -2.29
N GLY A 190 19.47 -1.02 -1.64
CA GLY A 190 18.82 -0.03 -0.78
C GLY A 190 18.06 1.06 -1.54
N TRP A 191 17.83 0.88 -2.82
CA TRP A 191 16.93 1.72 -3.61
C TRP A 191 15.48 1.45 -3.26
N ILE A 192 14.65 2.48 -3.32
CA ILE A 192 13.19 2.38 -3.26
C ILE A 192 12.66 2.42 -4.68
N TYR A 193 11.76 1.51 -5.01
CA TYR A 193 11.08 1.44 -6.30
C TYR A 193 9.60 1.71 -6.08
N PHE A 194 8.98 2.42 -7.03
CA PHE A 194 7.56 2.68 -7.05
C PHE A 194 7.09 2.92 -8.48
N GLN A 195 5.80 2.85 -8.70
CA GLN A 195 5.21 2.90 -10.03
C GLN A 195 4.18 4.02 -10.11
N GLU A 196 3.98 4.56 -11.31
CA GLU A 196 2.81 5.34 -11.67
C GLU A 196 2.09 4.69 -12.85
N GLY A 197 0.77 4.83 -12.91
CA GLY A 197 -0.05 4.32 -14.00
C GLY A 197 -0.14 5.28 -15.18
N ILE A 198 -0.94 4.87 -16.19
CA ILE A 198 -1.23 5.70 -17.36
C ILE A 198 -1.97 6.99 -16.98
N PHE A 199 -2.06 7.93 -17.93
CA PHE A 199 -2.68 9.26 -17.85
C PHE A 199 -1.88 10.31 -17.08
N LEU A 200 -0.97 9.94 -16.20
CA LEU A 200 -0.21 10.88 -15.39
C LEU A 200 0.90 11.55 -16.18
N HIS A 201 1.19 12.81 -15.83
CA HIS A 201 2.29 13.63 -16.36
C HIS A 201 3.11 14.14 -15.19
N SER A 202 4.14 13.40 -14.84
CA SER A 202 5.02 13.74 -13.72
C SER A 202 6.23 14.56 -14.19
N GLN A 203 6.55 15.62 -13.45
CA GLN A 203 7.74 16.43 -13.64
C GLN A 203 8.36 16.74 -12.28
N VAL A 204 9.24 15.86 -11.83
CA VAL A 204 9.84 15.92 -10.50
C VAL A 204 11.19 16.62 -10.57
N GLU A 205 11.35 17.70 -9.83
CA GLU A 205 12.63 18.37 -9.68
C GLU A 205 13.51 17.65 -8.66
N THR A 206 14.77 17.42 -9.03
CA THR A 206 15.75 16.78 -8.16
C THR A 206 17.06 17.56 -8.13
N LEU A 207 17.95 17.23 -7.22
CA LEU A 207 19.31 17.77 -7.15
C LEU A 207 20.13 17.51 -8.44
N TYR A 208 19.72 16.55 -9.25
CA TYR A 208 20.41 16.10 -10.46
C TYR A 208 19.73 16.53 -11.76
N GLY A 209 18.67 17.34 -11.65
CA GLY A 209 17.86 17.80 -12.78
C GLY A 209 16.42 17.32 -12.70
N VAL A 210 15.67 17.58 -13.76
CA VAL A 210 14.23 17.24 -13.81
C VAL A 210 14.04 15.82 -14.35
N VAL A 211 13.30 15.02 -13.60
CA VAL A 211 12.86 13.69 -14.03
C VAL A 211 11.42 13.78 -14.53
N ARG A 212 11.23 13.47 -15.82
CA ARG A 212 9.91 13.50 -16.47
C ARG A 212 9.46 12.11 -16.84
N ASN A 213 8.22 11.80 -16.54
CA ASN A 213 7.54 10.60 -16.98
C ASN A 213 6.10 10.92 -17.39
N TYR A 214 5.55 10.11 -18.30
CA TYR A 214 4.14 10.19 -18.70
C TYR A 214 3.66 8.81 -19.13
N ASN A 215 2.35 8.57 -18.92
CA ASN A 215 1.69 7.32 -19.30
C ASN A 215 2.29 6.06 -18.67
N GLY A 216 2.68 6.16 -17.41
CA GLY A 216 3.12 5.01 -16.63
C GLY A 216 4.62 4.76 -16.66
N GLY A 217 5.05 4.01 -15.67
CA GLY A 217 6.45 3.62 -15.53
C GLY A 217 6.84 3.30 -14.11
N VAL A 218 8.10 2.91 -13.98
CA VAL A 218 8.72 2.55 -12.71
C VAL A 218 9.84 3.52 -12.39
N TYR A 219 9.77 4.10 -11.21
CA TYR A 219 10.82 4.92 -10.65
C TYR A 219 11.74 4.09 -9.76
N GLN A 220 12.97 4.56 -9.62
CA GLN A 220 13.85 4.16 -8.51
C GLN A 220 14.42 5.40 -7.83
N TYR A 221 14.40 5.40 -6.51
CA TYR A 221 14.87 6.48 -5.67
C TYR A 221 15.93 5.99 -4.68
N ASN A 222 17.04 6.70 -4.62
CA ASN A 222 18.08 6.43 -3.63
C ASN A 222 17.92 7.35 -2.42
N PRO A 223 17.49 6.85 -1.25
CA PRO A 223 17.23 7.70 -0.10
C PRO A 223 18.50 8.37 0.49
N ARG A 224 19.70 7.83 0.21
CA ARG A 224 20.98 8.41 0.69
C ARG A 224 21.43 9.60 -0.13
N THR A 225 21.33 9.47 -1.47
CA THR A 225 21.84 10.48 -2.41
C THR A 225 20.73 11.43 -2.87
N ARG A 226 19.46 11.10 -2.60
CA ARG A 226 18.25 11.78 -3.11
C ARG A 226 18.16 11.74 -4.64
N ASP A 227 18.81 10.74 -5.26
CA ASP A 227 18.78 10.54 -6.71
C ASP A 227 17.49 9.80 -7.10
N LEU A 228 16.68 10.43 -7.93
CA LEU A 228 15.47 9.85 -8.53
C LEU A 228 15.73 9.57 -10.00
N ARG A 229 15.35 8.41 -10.49
CA ARG A 229 15.50 7.99 -11.88
C ARG A 229 14.27 7.25 -12.37
N ILE A 230 14.06 7.25 -13.67
CA ILE A 230 13.17 6.29 -14.31
C ILE A 230 13.93 4.97 -14.44
N PHE A 231 13.43 3.93 -13.79
CA PHE A 231 13.95 2.57 -13.90
C PHE A 231 13.46 1.89 -15.18
N ALA A 232 12.16 2.00 -15.46
CA ALA A 232 11.56 1.45 -16.68
C ALA A 232 10.41 2.36 -17.16
N ARG A 233 10.38 2.63 -18.46
CA ARG A 233 9.27 3.28 -19.14
C ARG A 233 8.39 2.20 -19.76
N ILE A 234 7.31 1.89 -19.10
CA ILE A 234 6.33 0.89 -19.53
C ILE A 234 4.93 1.48 -19.33
N GLY A 235 4.04 1.20 -20.26
CA GLY A 235 2.64 1.58 -20.12
C GLY A 235 1.97 0.62 -19.13
N VAL A 236 2.03 0.99 -17.86
CA VAL A 236 1.35 0.25 -16.77
C VAL A 236 -0.02 0.85 -16.62
N GLY A 237 -1.06 0.11 -16.93
CA GLY A 237 -2.44 0.57 -16.79
C GLY A 237 -2.78 0.79 -15.33
N ASN A 238 -2.64 -0.24 -14.54
CA ASN A 238 -2.89 -0.20 -13.09
C ASN A 238 -1.71 -0.84 -12.34
N PRO A 239 -0.81 -0.04 -11.75
CA PRO A 239 0.36 -0.55 -11.04
C PRO A 239 -0.05 -1.14 -9.69
N TRP A 240 -0.03 -2.46 -9.58
CA TRP A 240 -0.46 -3.17 -8.37
C TRP A 240 0.66 -3.78 -7.54
N GLY A 241 1.80 -4.03 -8.13
CA GLY A 241 2.86 -4.69 -7.39
C GLY A 241 4.22 -4.68 -8.07
N HIS A 242 5.24 -4.70 -7.24
CA HIS A 242 6.64 -4.83 -7.63
C HIS A 242 7.35 -5.72 -6.63
N VAL A 243 8.00 -6.76 -7.11
CA VAL A 243 8.79 -7.66 -6.27
C VAL A 243 10.12 -7.99 -6.93
N PHE A 244 11.06 -8.43 -6.12
CA PHE A 244 12.38 -8.88 -6.57
C PHE A 244 12.59 -10.32 -6.11
N ASP A 245 13.19 -11.13 -6.97
CA ASP A 245 13.71 -12.43 -6.56
C ASP A 245 15.04 -12.28 -5.77
N ARG A 246 15.57 -13.40 -5.32
CA ARG A 246 16.82 -13.43 -4.55
C ARG A 246 18.06 -12.99 -5.35
N TRP A 247 17.97 -12.90 -6.68
CA TRP A 247 19.04 -12.43 -7.57
C TRP A 247 18.87 -10.97 -7.98
N GLY A 248 17.77 -10.31 -7.53
CA GLY A 248 17.45 -8.94 -7.87
C GLY A 248 16.72 -8.76 -9.18
N GLN A 249 16.18 -9.84 -9.77
CA GLN A 249 15.32 -9.74 -10.93
C GLN A 249 13.97 -9.11 -10.53
N SER A 250 13.54 -8.12 -11.31
CA SER A 250 12.32 -7.35 -11.11
C SER A 250 11.11 -8.02 -11.76
N PHE A 251 10.00 -8.07 -11.03
CA PHE A 251 8.70 -8.50 -11.53
C PHE A 251 7.66 -7.45 -11.21
N PHE A 252 6.90 -7.04 -12.21
CA PHE A 252 5.81 -6.07 -12.09
C PHE A 252 4.48 -6.75 -12.38
N ILE A 253 3.43 -6.22 -11.74
CA ILE A 253 2.05 -6.63 -12.01
C ILE A 253 1.31 -5.41 -12.53
N ASP A 254 0.66 -5.60 -13.67
CA ASP A 254 -0.29 -4.69 -14.29
C ASP A 254 -1.64 -5.39 -14.39
N ASN A 255 -2.73 -4.63 -14.28
CA ASN A 255 -4.10 -5.15 -14.37
C ASN A 255 -4.82 -4.58 -15.59
#